data_7c3e819b025cbc541bcffc140a5ff6d1
#
_entry.id   7c3e819b025cbc541bcffc140a5ff6d1
#
_cell.length_a   1.000
_cell.length_b   1.000
_cell.length_c   1.000
_cell.angle_alpha   90.00
_cell.angle_beta   90.00
_cell.angle_gamma   90.00
#
_symmetry.space_group_name_H-M   'P 1'
#
loop_
_entity.id
_entity.type
_entity.pdbx_description
1 polymer ?
#
loop_
_entity_poly.entity_id
_entity_poly.type
_entity_poly.pdbx_seq_one_letter_code
_entity_poly.pdbx_strand_id
1 'polypeptide(L)'
;MFGGALMKKVLIIEDDKNINEMLQELLSNNGYNVSTAYSGTEALLIHNKQIDLIILDLMLPGKNGEEIIKKLKTINDVPIIITTAINDIDKKLDLFELGADDYITKPFNNAELLARIKVHLRKTNTDSKDIITIDDVEINKKSYSVVCNNKNINLSKIEFDILKLLMENNNQVVTKSILFDNVWGNIDSADENTLNVHISKIRNKLKKANPNKDYIETI
;
A
#
# COMPACT_ATOMS: atom_id res chain seq x y z
N MET A 1 -12.99 16.06 -27.01
CA MET A 1 -11.68 16.29 -26.37
C MET A 1 -11.38 15.05 -25.56
N PHE A 2 -10.44 14.24 -26.03
CA PHE A 2 -9.99 13.04 -25.30
C PHE A 2 -9.17 13.53 -24.12
N GLY A 3 -9.63 13.27 -22.91
CA GLY A 3 -8.86 13.51 -21.69
C GLY A 3 -7.63 12.61 -21.71
N GLY A 4 -6.45 13.17 -22.03
CA GLY A 4 -5.19 12.47 -21.95
C GLY A 4 -4.94 12.04 -20.50
N ALA A 5 -4.92 10.73 -20.25
CA ALA A 5 -4.49 10.19 -18.96
C ALA A 5 -3.09 10.75 -18.68
N LEU A 6 -2.91 11.44 -17.56
CA LEU A 6 -1.60 11.93 -17.15
C LEU A 6 -0.64 10.72 -17.08
N MET A 7 0.45 10.78 -17.85
CA MET A 7 1.48 9.73 -17.81
C MET A 7 2.10 9.66 -16.42
N LYS A 8 2.13 8.48 -15.83
CA LYS A 8 2.72 8.24 -14.51
C LYS A 8 4.23 8.45 -14.56
N LYS A 9 4.77 9.16 -13.56
CA LYS A 9 6.16 9.56 -13.48
C LYS A 9 6.95 8.63 -12.55
N VAL A 10 7.95 7.95 -13.10
CA VAL A 10 8.81 6.99 -12.37
C VAL A 10 10.21 7.58 -12.24
N LEU A 11 10.76 7.55 -11.03
CA LEU A 11 12.16 7.90 -10.76
C LEU A 11 12.99 6.62 -10.65
N ILE A 12 14.02 6.48 -11.48
CA ILE A 12 15.01 5.40 -11.40
C ILE A 12 16.24 5.92 -10.67
N ILE A 13 16.74 5.16 -9.69
CA ILE A 13 17.96 5.46 -8.92
C ILE A 13 18.87 4.25 -9.04
N GLU A 14 19.84 4.30 -9.95
CA GLU A 14 20.74 3.20 -10.33
C GLU A 14 22.07 3.79 -10.78
N ASP A 15 23.18 3.39 -10.20
CA ASP A 15 24.51 3.94 -10.53
C ASP A 15 25.13 3.31 -11.78
N ASP A 16 24.77 2.05 -12.09
CA ASP A 16 25.19 1.43 -13.35
C ASP A 16 24.46 2.08 -14.53
N LYS A 17 25.23 2.74 -15.38
CA LYS A 17 24.71 3.47 -16.53
C LYS A 17 23.94 2.56 -17.49
N ASN A 18 24.41 1.35 -17.75
CA ASN A 18 23.77 0.44 -18.70
C ASN A 18 22.42 -0.05 -18.16
N ILE A 19 22.36 -0.38 -16.86
CA ILE A 19 21.10 -0.78 -16.21
C ILE A 19 20.12 0.39 -16.18
N ASN A 20 20.61 1.59 -15.85
CA ASN A 20 19.79 2.80 -15.80
C ASN A 20 19.18 3.12 -17.17
N GLU A 21 19.99 3.13 -18.25
CA GLU A 21 19.53 3.35 -19.61
C GLU A 21 18.54 2.27 -20.08
N MET A 22 18.82 0.98 -19.79
CA MET A 22 17.91 -0.13 -20.10
C MET A 22 16.57 0.05 -19.42
N LEU A 23 16.54 0.40 -18.13
CA LEU A 23 15.32 0.63 -17.38
C LEU A 23 14.55 1.85 -17.91
N GLN A 24 15.27 2.92 -18.26
CA GLN A 24 14.68 4.12 -18.85
C GLN A 24 13.99 3.80 -20.17
N GLU A 25 14.66 3.06 -21.06
CA GLU A 25 14.08 2.65 -22.35
C GLU A 25 12.86 1.73 -22.12
N LEU A 26 12.99 0.73 -21.27
CA LEU A 26 11.91 -0.21 -20.94
C LEU A 26 10.65 0.55 -20.48
N LEU A 27 10.80 1.46 -19.54
CA LEU A 27 9.66 2.17 -18.95
C LEU A 27 9.07 3.20 -19.90
N SER A 28 9.90 3.93 -20.65
CA SER A 28 9.44 4.89 -21.64
C SER A 28 8.64 4.21 -22.75
N ASN A 29 9.09 3.06 -23.23
CA ASN A 29 8.38 2.26 -24.23
C ASN A 29 7.04 1.68 -23.69
N ASN A 30 6.87 1.61 -22.37
CA ASN A 30 5.63 1.19 -21.71
C ASN A 30 4.74 2.36 -21.23
N GLY A 31 5.00 3.58 -21.68
CA GLY A 31 4.13 4.74 -21.47
C GLY A 31 4.32 5.45 -20.13
N TYR A 32 5.47 5.28 -19.48
CA TYR A 32 5.83 6.04 -18.28
C TYR A 32 6.67 7.27 -18.62
N ASN A 33 6.51 8.33 -17.84
CA ASN A 33 7.44 9.46 -17.85
C ASN A 33 8.59 9.15 -16.88
N VAL A 34 9.82 9.08 -17.36
CA VAL A 34 10.96 8.61 -16.58
C VAL A 34 11.90 9.75 -16.22
N SER A 35 12.31 9.81 -14.96
CA SER A 35 13.44 10.59 -14.48
C SER A 35 14.51 9.64 -13.95
N THR A 36 15.78 9.96 -14.12
CA THR A 36 16.90 9.11 -13.71
C THR A 36 17.83 9.84 -12.77
N ALA A 37 18.39 9.11 -11.81
CA ALA A 37 19.46 9.54 -10.91
C ALA A 37 20.50 8.44 -10.80
N TYR A 38 21.78 8.81 -10.73
CA TYR A 38 22.90 7.89 -10.62
C TYR A 38 23.46 7.82 -9.19
N SER A 39 22.83 8.51 -8.26
CA SER A 39 23.20 8.48 -6.85
C SER A 39 22.02 8.87 -5.96
N GLY A 40 22.08 8.46 -4.68
CA GLY A 40 21.07 8.86 -3.71
C GLY A 40 21.03 10.38 -3.48
N THR A 41 22.14 11.08 -3.61
CA THR A 41 22.16 12.56 -3.49
C THR A 41 21.44 13.22 -4.65
N GLU A 42 21.70 12.77 -5.87
CA GLU A 42 21.01 13.25 -7.06
C GLU A 42 19.51 12.95 -7.01
N ALA A 43 19.14 11.74 -6.56
CA ALA A 43 17.76 11.35 -6.38
C ALA A 43 16.98 12.30 -5.46
N LEU A 44 17.59 12.73 -4.34
CA LEU A 44 16.97 13.68 -3.41
C LEU A 44 16.76 15.07 -4.02
N LEU A 45 17.57 15.48 -5.01
CA LEU A 45 17.40 16.74 -5.73
C LEU A 45 16.30 16.66 -6.80
N ILE A 46 16.15 15.49 -7.43
CA ILE A 46 15.18 15.25 -8.51
C ILE A 46 13.79 14.91 -7.96
N HIS A 47 13.76 14.19 -6.82
CA HIS A 47 12.51 13.72 -6.24
C HIS A 47 11.63 14.88 -5.76
N ASN A 48 10.37 14.84 -6.18
CA ASN A 48 9.36 15.86 -5.84
C ASN A 48 7.96 15.24 -5.81
N LYS A 49 6.96 16.04 -5.46
CA LYS A 49 5.56 15.60 -5.37
C LYS A 49 4.91 15.12 -6.69
N GLN A 50 5.61 15.22 -7.81
CA GLN A 50 5.11 14.74 -9.11
C GLN A 50 5.57 13.31 -9.42
N ILE A 51 6.50 12.76 -8.65
CA ILE A 51 6.92 11.36 -8.80
C ILE A 51 5.81 10.46 -8.24
N ASP A 52 5.42 9.45 -9.01
CA ASP A 52 4.39 8.47 -8.65
C ASP A 52 4.96 7.16 -8.11
N LEU A 53 6.21 6.81 -8.48
CA LEU A 53 6.89 5.58 -8.06
C LEU A 53 8.41 5.74 -8.16
N ILE A 54 9.14 5.07 -7.30
CA ILE A 54 10.60 5.02 -7.31
C ILE A 54 11.08 3.59 -7.50
N ILE A 55 12.07 3.40 -8.40
CA ILE A 55 12.87 2.18 -8.50
C ILE A 55 14.24 2.53 -7.93
N LEU A 56 14.69 1.79 -6.91
CA LEU A 56 15.91 2.10 -6.18
C LEU A 56 16.85 0.89 -6.13
N ASP A 57 18.05 1.02 -6.66
CA ASP A 57 19.12 0.07 -6.34
C ASP A 57 19.59 0.26 -4.90
N LEU A 58 19.60 -0.84 -4.15
CA LEU A 58 20.09 -0.81 -2.76
C LEU A 58 21.59 -0.64 -2.65
N MET A 59 22.34 -1.04 -3.70
CA MET A 59 23.81 -1.09 -3.69
C MET A 59 24.48 0.18 -4.22
N LEU A 60 23.83 1.33 -4.03
CA LEU A 60 24.39 2.61 -4.46
C LEU A 60 25.70 2.94 -3.71
N PRO A 61 26.73 3.43 -4.39
CA PRO A 61 27.98 3.84 -3.75
C PRO A 61 27.76 5.07 -2.85
N GLY A 62 28.37 5.05 -1.67
CA GLY A 62 28.59 6.22 -0.81
C GLY A 62 27.46 6.62 0.14
N LYS A 63 26.28 6.01 0.11
CA LYS A 63 25.23 6.19 1.14
C LYS A 63 24.53 4.88 1.46
N ASN A 64 24.19 4.70 2.73
CA ASN A 64 23.36 3.60 3.14
C ASN A 64 21.96 3.75 2.50
N GLY A 65 21.55 2.77 1.69
CA GLY A 65 20.25 2.77 1.01
C GLY A 65 19.07 3.03 1.96
N GLU A 66 19.19 2.60 3.22
CA GLU A 66 18.22 2.80 4.29
C GLU A 66 17.95 4.28 4.59
N GLU A 67 19.01 5.08 4.68
CA GLU A 67 18.86 6.52 4.91
C GLU A 67 18.19 7.23 3.74
N ILE A 68 18.45 6.74 2.52
CA ILE A 68 17.88 7.30 1.30
C ILE A 68 16.38 7.03 1.27
N ILE A 69 15.94 5.80 1.57
CA ILE A 69 14.52 5.43 1.60
C ILE A 69 13.73 6.34 2.52
N LYS A 70 14.19 6.52 3.75
CA LYS A 70 13.53 7.38 4.74
C LYS A 70 13.42 8.83 4.26
N LYS A 71 14.48 9.38 3.66
CA LYS A 71 14.48 10.75 3.13
C LYS A 71 13.54 10.89 1.93
N LEU A 72 13.53 9.92 1.01
CA LEU A 72 12.62 9.92 -0.14
C LEU A 72 11.16 9.88 0.33
N LYS A 73 10.81 9.02 1.27
CA LYS A 73 9.47 8.94 1.87
C LYS A 73 9.04 10.23 2.58
N THR A 74 9.97 10.97 3.16
CA THR A 74 9.66 12.28 3.79
C THR A 74 9.28 13.35 2.76
N ILE A 75 9.85 13.32 1.55
CA ILE A 75 9.55 14.28 0.48
C ILE A 75 8.17 13.99 -0.12
N ASN A 76 7.91 12.72 -0.45
CA ASN A 76 6.65 12.24 -0.99
C ASN A 76 6.51 10.74 -0.69
N ASP A 77 5.42 10.34 -0.04
CA ASP A 77 5.15 8.94 0.29
C ASP A 77 4.61 8.18 -0.93
N VAL A 78 5.50 7.87 -1.86
CA VAL A 78 5.21 7.07 -3.06
C VAL A 78 5.78 5.67 -2.92
N PRO A 79 5.24 4.69 -3.67
CA PRO A 79 5.79 3.34 -3.69
C PRO A 79 7.26 3.32 -4.08
N ILE A 80 8.08 2.57 -3.32
CA ILE A 80 9.49 2.32 -3.61
C ILE A 80 9.67 0.82 -3.87
N ILE A 81 10.07 0.47 -5.10
CA ILE A 81 10.47 -0.89 -5.48
C ILE A 81 11.98 -0.96 -5.44
N ILE A 82 12.52 -1.83 -4.60
CA ILE A 82 13.96 -2.02 -4.48
C ILE A 82 14.45 -3.05 -5.50
N THR A 83 15.52 -2.74 -6.22
CA THR A 83 16.30 -3.70 -6.99
C THR A 83 17.54 -4.10 -6.19
N THR A 84 17.80 -5.39 -6.02
CA THR A 84 18.91 -5.86 -5.17
C THR A 84 19.49 -7.18 -5.65
N ALA A 85 20.81 -7.37 -5.46
CA ALA A 85 21.46 -8.66 -5.64
C ALA A 85 21.34 -9.57 -4.39
N ILE A 86 20.74 -9.09 -3.31
CA ILE A 86 20.63 -9.81 -2.04
C ILE A 86 19.55 -10.88 -2.14
N ASN A 87 19.95 -12.14 -1.91
CA ASN A 87 19.01 -13.29 -1.87
C ASN A 87 18.63 -13.71 -0.45
N ASP A 88 19.18 -13.08 0.59
CA ASP A 88 18.95 -13.39 1.99
C ASP A 88 17.57 -12.90 2.44
N ILE A 89 16.78 -13.81 3.00
CA ILE A 89 15.38 -13.53 3.40
C ILE A 89 15.34 -12.56 4.58
N ASP A 90 16.23 -12.69 5.55
CA ASP A 90 16.23 -11.83 6.74
C ASP A 90 16.53 -10.38 6.36
N LYS A 91 17.49 -10.17 5.47
CA LYS A 91 17.79 -8.83 4.94
C LYS A 91 16.65 -8.23 4.11
N LYS A 92 15.82 -9.06 3.49
CA LYS A 92 14.64 -8.60 2.74
C LYS A 92 13.51 -8.13 3.67
N LEU A 93 13.36 -8.75 4.85
CA LEU A 93 12.39 -8.30 5.86
C LEU A 93 12.77 -6.91 6.39
N ASP A 94 14.05 -6.66 6.63
CA ASP A 94 14.55 -5.35 7.05
C ASP A 94 14.19 -4.24 6.06
N LEU A 95 14.16 -4.53 4.73
CA LEU A 95 13.80 -3.54 3.71
C LEU A 95 12.36 -3.03 3.82
N PHE A 96 11.42 -3.90 4.19
CA PHE A 96 10.03 -3.47 4.42
C PHE A 96 9.88 -2.61 5.68
N GLU A 97 10.63 -2.93 6.75
CA GLU A 97 10.66 -2.10 7.96
C GLU A 97 11.23 -0.71 7.69
N LEU A 98 12.12 -0.59 6.71
CA LEU A 98 12.69 0.68 6.27
C LEU A 98 11.77 1.53 5.43
N GLY A 99 10.63 0.98 4.97
CA GLY A 99 9.62 1.69 4.19
C GLY A 99 9.63 1.36 2.69
N ALA A 100 10.30 0.29 2.26
CA ALA A 100 10.14 -0.24 0.91
C ALA A 100 8.73 -0.87 0.76
N ASP A 101 8.13 -0.70 -0.41
CA ASP A 101 6.82 -1.27 -0.71
C ASP A 101 6.93 -2.62 -1.45
N ASP A 102 8.05 -2.87 -2.14
CA ASP A 102 8.33 -4.11 -2.84
C ASP A 102 9.84 -4.25 -3.12
N TYR A 103 10.26 -5.45 -3.51
CA TYR A 103 11.64 -5.69 -3.99
C TYR A 103 11.64 -6.67 -5.16
N ILE A 104 12.70 -6.60 -5.97
CA ILE A 104 12.99 -7.54 -7.04
C ILE A 104 14.48 -7.86 -7.05
N THR A 105 14.83 -9.15 -7.17
CA THR A 105 16.24 -9.60 -7.16
C THR A 105 16.86 -9.53 -8.53
N LYS A 106 18.09 -9.01 -8.61
CA LYS A 106 18.91 -9.03 -9.83
C LYS A 106 19.56 -10.43 -10.02
N PRO A 107 19.58 -10.98 -11.25
CA PRO A 107 18.94 -10.47 -12.46
C PRO A 107 17.43 -10.68 -12.45
N PHE A 108 16.67 -9.69 -12.88
CA PHE A 108 15.21 -9.73 -12.93
C PHE A 108 14.66 -9.80 -14.36
N ASN A 109 13.45 -10.32 -14.47
CA ASN A 109 12.72 -10.32 -15.72
C ASN A 109 11.99 -8.97 -15.91
N ASN A 110 12.16 -8.35 -17.10
CA ASN A 110 11.51 -7.08 -17.42
C ASN A 110 9.97 -7.12 -17.30
N ALA A 111 9.35 -8.26 -17.66
CA ALA A 111 7.90 -8.41 -17.51
C ALA A 111 7.47 -8.47 -16.03
N GLU A 112 8.28 -9.07 -15.16
CA GLU A 112 8.03 -9.07 -13.72
C GLU A 112 8.11 -7.66 -13.14
N LEU A 113 9.16 -6.91 -13.47
CA LEU A 113 9.32 -5.53 -13.02
C LEU A 113 8.12 -4.66 -13.46
N LEU A 114 7.73 -4.75 -14.73
CA LEU A 114 6.57 -4.02 -15.25
C LEU A 114 5.26 -4.42 -14.57
N ALA A 115 5.07 -5.69 -14.24
CA ALA A 115 3.89 -6.16 -13.51
C ALA A 115 3.83 -5.55 -12.10
N ARG A 116 4.95 -5.53 -11.36
CA ARG A 116 5.07 -4.93 -10.03
C ARG A 116 4.80 -3.42 -10.07
N ILE A 117 5.41 -2.70 -11.02
CA ILE A 117 5.16 -1.28 -11.24
C ILE A 117 3.67 -1.01 -11.48
N LYS A 118 3.02 -1.79 -12.36
CA LYS A 118 1.57 -1.65 -12.63
C LYS A 118 0.72 -1.87 -11.38
N VAL A 119 1.06 -2.84 -10.54
CA VAL A 119 0.35 -3.11 -9.28
C VAL A 119 0.47 -1.93 -8.33
N HIS A 120 1.68 -1.39 -8.14
CA HIS A 120 1.90 -0.27 -7.24
C HIS A 120 1.31 1.05 -7.77
N LEU A 121 1.44 1.33 -9.07
CA LEU A 121 0.84 2.52 -9.67
C LEU A 121 -0.69 2.45 -9.78
N ARG A 122 -1.28 1.24 -9.87
CA ARG A 122 -2.73 1.08 -9.83
C ARG A 122 -3.32 1.51 -8.49
N LYS A 123 -2.56 1.38 -7.39
CA LYS A 123 -2.97 1.85 -6.05
C LYS A 123 -3.04 3.37 -5.95
N THR A 124 -2.30 4.13 -6.77
CA THR A 124 -2.33 5.60 -6.74
C THR A 124 -3.48 6.23 -7.54
N ASN A 125 -4.21 5.46 -8.35
CA ASN A 125 -5.34 5.96 -9.16
C ASN A 125 -6.72 5.64 -8.58
N THR A 126 -6.83 5.25 -7.32
CA THR A 126 -8.09 4.77 -6.74
C THR A 126 -8.44 5.43 -5.42
N ASP A 127 -8.54 6.75 -5.38
CA ASP A 127 -9.17 7.42 -4.22
C ASP A 127 -10.63 6.93 -3.99
N SER A 128 -11.31 6.43 -5.02
CA SER A 128 -12.68 5.92 -4.88
C SER A 128 -12.79 4.41 -4.58
N LYS A 129 -11.74 3.59 -4.86
CA LYS A 129 -11.79 2.13 -4.58
C LYS A 129 -11.20 1.74 -3.22
N ASP A 130 -10.34 2.57 -2.66
CA ASP A 130 -9.74 2.33 -1.34
C ASP A 130 -10.60 2.88 -0.20
N ILE A 131 -11.55 3.76 -0.52
CA ILE A 131 -12.51 4.29 0.43
C ILE A 131 -13.86 3.59 0.20
N ILE A 132 -14.42 3.02 1.26
CA ILE A 132 -15.80 2.56 1.30
C ILE A 132 -16.54 3.48 2.22
N THR A 133 -17.58 4.13 1.71
CA THR A 133 -18.48 4.98 2.50
C THR A 133 -19.87 4.39 2.50
N ILE A 134 -20.41 4.14 3.69
CA ILE A 134 -21.78 3.71 3.90
C ILE A 134 -22.38 4.62 4.96
N ASP A 135 -23.38 5.37 4.57
CA ASP A 135 -23.98 6.42 5.40
C ASP A 135 -22.90 7.41 5.92
N ASP A 136 -22.68 7.44 7.24
CA ASP A 136 -21.72 8.29 7.91
C ASP A 136 -20.46 7.54 8.39
N VAL A 137 -20.28 6.29 7.94
CA VAL A 137 -19.06 5.50 8.17
C VAL A 137 -18.23 5.45 6.90
N GLU A 138 -16.98 5.86 7.01
CA GLU A 138 -15.97 5.79 5.96
C GLU A 138 -14.79 4.96 6.44
N ILE A 139 -14.36 4.00 5.63
CA ILE A 139 -13.11 3.27 5.84
C ILE A 139 -12.15 3.54 4.68
N ASN A 140 -10.89 3.75 5.01
CA ASN A 140 -9.81 3.81 4.03
C ASN A 140 -8.96 2.54 4.16
N LYS A 141 -9.01 1.68 3.14
CA LYS A 141 -8.32 0.38 3.12
C LYS A 141 -6.80 0.51 3.07
N LYS A 142 -6.30 1.62 2.55
CA LYS A 142 -4.86 1.86 2.40
C LYS A 142 -4.23 2.35 3.70
N SER A 143 -4.88 3.30 4.38
CA SER A 143 -4.37 3.87 5.64
C SER A 143 -4.88 3.13 6.89
N TYR A 144 -5.72 2.10 6.73
CA TYR A 144 -6.39 1.39 7.85
C TYR A 144 -7.13 2.35 8.79
N SER A 145 -7.64 3.46 8.26
CA SER A 145 -8.35 4.47 9.04
C SER A 145 -9.87 4.32 8.90
N VAL A 146 -10.58 4.67 9.96
CA VAL A 146 -12.03 4.66 10.03
C VAL A 146 -12.53 5.98 10.57
N VAL A 147 -13.49 6.57 9.89
CA VAL A 147 -14.22 7.76 10.31
C VAL A 147 -15.68 7.41 10.45
N CYS A 148 -16.32 7.82 11.53
CA CYS A 148 -17.76 7.68 11.73
C CYS A 148 -18.30 9.01 12.28
N ASN A 149 -19.32 9.57 11.63
CA ASN A 149 -19.91 10.84 12.02
C ASN A 149 -18.85 11.95 12.22
N ASN A 150 -17.91 12.08 11.27
CA ASN A 150 -16.76 13.01 11.28
C ASN A 150 -15.75 12.83 12.44
N LYS A 151 -15.79 11.68 13.14
CA LYS A 151 -14.85 11.35 14.21
C LYS A 151 -13.98 10.16 13.81
N ASN A 152 -12.68 10.27 14.06
CA ASN A 152 -11.76 9.14 13.87
C ASN A 152 -12.04 8.03 14.88
N ILE A 153 -12.13 6.80 14.40
CA ILE A 153 -12.36 5.61 15.21
C ILE A 153 -11.10 4.75 15.20
N ASN A 154 -10.50 4.53 16.37
CA ASN A 154 -9.37 3.62 16.48
C ASN A 154 -9.85 2.17 16.58
N LEU A 155 -9.62 1.40 15.52
CA LEU A 155 -9.85 -0.04 15.48
C LEU A 155 -8.52 -0.80 15.54
N SER A 156 -8.53 -1.99 16.18
CA SER A 156 -7.45 -2.93 15.98
C SER A 156 -7.50 -3.50 14.56
N LYS A 157 -6.42 -4.14 14.10
CA LYS A 157 -6.39 -4.74 12.76
C LYS A 157 -7.56 -5.71 12.53
N ILE A 158 -7.83 -6.59 13.49
CA ILE A 158 -8.95 -7.55 13.41
C ILE A 158 -10.30 -6.82 13.35
N GLU A 159 -10.51 -5.81 14.19
CA GLU A 159 -11.75 -5.02 14.18
C GLU A 159 -11.91 -4.27 12.84
N PHE A 160 -10.82 -3.76 12.27
CA PHE A 160 -10.83 -3.13 10.95
C PHE A 160 -11.20 -4.13 9.85
N ASP A 161 -10.56 -5.31 9.83
CA ASP A 161 -10.80 -6.34 8.81
C ASP A 161 -12.25 -6.86 8.87
N ILE A 162 -12.82 -7.03 10.08
CA ILE A 162 -14.24 -7.36 10.26
C ILE A 162 -15.14 -6.26 9.71
N LEU A 163 -14.93 -5.00 10.12
CA LEU A 163 -15.76 -3.87 9.67
C LEU A 163 -15.67 -3.70 8.14
N LYS A 164 -14.48 -3.80 7.59
CA LYS A 164 -14.25 -3.75 6.15
C LYS A 164 -15.06 -4.83 5.41
N LEU A 165 -15.00 -6.08 5.86
CA LEU A 165 -15.72 -7.18 5.23
C LEU A 165 -17.24 -6.98 5.30
N LEU A 166 -17.76 -6.48 6.42
CA LEU A 166 -19.18 -6.15 6.57
C LEU A 166 -19.59 -5.01 5.62
N MET A 167 -18.77 -3.97 5.50
CA MET A 167 -19.04 -2.84 4.59
C MET A 167 -18.93 -3.24 3.11
N GLU A 168 -18.00 -4.13 2.76
CA GLU A 168 -17.89 -4.68 1.40
C GLU A 168 -19.11 -5.52 0.99
N ASN A 169 -19.80 -6.10 1.97
CA ASN A 169 -21.03 -6.89 1.80
C ASN A 169 -22.28 -6.16 2.34
N ASN A 170 -22.32 -4.83 2.17
CA ASN A 170 -23.44 -4.02 2.66
C ASN A 170 -24.79 -4.56 2.18
N ASN A 171 -25.78 -4.57 3.07
CA ASN A 171 -27.11 -5.13 2.85
C ASN A 171 -27.14 -6.64 2.53
N GLN A 172 -26.09 -7.37 2.86
CA GLN A 172 -26.04 -8.82 2.74
C GLN A 172 -25.78 -9.47 4.12
N VAL A 173 -26.28 -10.67 4.30
CA VAL A 173 -25.98 -11.45 5.50
C VAL A 173 -24.58 -12.04 5.37
N VAL A 174 -23.69 -11.67 6.27
CA VAL A 174 -22.36 -12.25 6.38
C VAL A 174 -22.37 -13.26 7.51
N THR A 175 -22.17 -14.54 7.19
CA THR A 175 -22.18 -15.60 8.21
C THR A 175 -20.92 -15.53 9.06
N LYS A 176 -20.98 -16.08 10.27
CA LYS A 176 -19.82 -16.19 11.16
C LYS A 176 -18.66 -16.94 10.49
N SER A 177 -18.95 -18.03 9.75
CA SER A 177 -17.93 -18.78 9.02
C SER A 177 -17.20 -17.90 7.99
N ILE A 178 -17.93 -17.11 7.20
CA ILE A 178 -17.32 -16.17 6.24
C ILE A 178 -16.41 -15.15 6.95
N LEU A 179 -16.83 -14.63 8.11
CA LEU A 179 -16.01 -13.71 8.89
C LEU A 179 -14.75 -14.41 9.41
N PHE A 180 -14.85 -15.66 9.91
CA PHE A 180 -13.71 -16.43 10.37
C PHE A 180 -12.70 -16.69 9.25
N ASP A 181 -13.15 -17.25 8.14
CA ASP A 181 -12.30 -17.63 7.02
C ASP A 181 -11.53 -16.45 6.44
N ASN A 182 -12.16 -15.27 6.39
CA ASN A 182 -11.53 -14.07 5.81
C ASN A 182 -10.64 -13.29 6.77
N VAL A 183 -10.92 -13.33 8.09
CA VAL A 183 -10.21 -12.51 9.08
C VAL A 183 -9.10 -13.31 9.79
N TRP A 184 -9.33 -14.60 10.07
CA TRP A 184 -8.35 -15.45 10.76
C TRP A 184 -7.74 -16.53 9.86
N GLY A 185 -8.34 -16.84 8.70
CA GLY A 185 -7.88 -17.93 7.84
C GLY A 185 -7.92 -19.29 8.55
N ASN A 186 -6.92 -20.13 8.30
CA ASN A 186 -6.82 -21.47 8.90
C ASN A 186 -6.20 -21.48 10.31
N ILE A 187 -6.42 -20.45 11.12
CA ILE A 187 -5.92 -20.43 12.51
C ILE A 187 -6.88 -21.21 13.38
N ASP A 188 -6.53 -22.44 13.76
CA ASP A 188 -7.32 -23.37 14.57
C ASP A 188 -7.66 -22.89 16.01
N SER A 189 -7.25 -21.67 16.41
CA SER A 189 -7.37 -21.20 17.80
C SER A 189 -8.41 -20.08 18.05
N ALA A 190 -9.09 -19.57 17.02
CA ALA A 190 -10.11 -18.56 17.22
C ALA A 190 -11.49 -19.22 17.33
N ASP A 191 -12.17 -19.03 18.47
CA ASP A 191 -13.52 -19.54 18.70
C ASP A 191 -14.61 -18.50 18.39
N GLU A 192 -15.88 -18.92 18.35
CA GLU A 192 -17.02 -18.02 18.09
C GLU A 192 -17.13 -16.90 19.13
N ASN A 193 -16.66 -17.10 20.36
CA ASN A 193 -16.68 -16.10 21.41
C ASN A 193 -15.74 -14.94 21.07
N THR A 194 -14.58 -15.25 20.48
CA THR A 194 -13.61 -14.24 20.02
C THR A 194 -14.24 -13.29 19.00
N LEU A 195 -14.98 -13.80 18.01
CA LEU A 195 -15.68 -12.98 17.03
C LEU A 195 -16.73 -12.08 17.69
N ASN A 196 -17.57 -12.64 18.57
CA ASN A 196 -18.62 -11.88 19.26
C ASN A 196 -18.04 -10.72 20.08
N VAL A 197 -16.88 -10.93 20.73
CA VAL A 197 -16.17 -9.88 21.46
C VAL A 197 -15.73 -8.75 20.54
N HIS A 198 -15.15 -9.06 19.37
CA HIS A 198 -14.72 -8.04 18.41
C HIS A 198 -15.91 -7.27 17.82
N ILE A 199 -16.98 -7.96 17.44
CA ILE A 199 -18.23 -7.31 16.97
C ILE A 199 -18.79 -6.37 18.02
N SER A 200 -18.85 -6.80 19.30
CA SER A 200 -19.30 -5.95 20.39
C SER A 200 -18.43 -4.69 20.57
N LYS A 201 -17.10 -4.84 20.46
CA LYS A 201 -16.17 -3.69 20.52
C LYS A 201 -16.38 -2.72 19.37
N ILE A 202 -16.57 -3.21 18.15
CA ILE A 202 -16.84 -2.37 16.97
C ILE A 202 -18.15 -1.60 17.17
N ARG A 203 -19.25 -2.29 17.55
CA ARG A 203 -20.54 -1.65 17.84
C ARG A 203 -20.39 -0.54 18.87
N ASN A 204 -19.70 -0.79 19.97
CA ASN A 204 -19.50 0.18 21.03
C ASN A 204 -18.69 1.41 20.56
N LYS A 205 -17.68 1.21 19.71
CA LYS A 205 -16.88 2.30 19.15
C LYS A 205 -17.68 3.15 18.19
N LEU A 206 -18.47 2.55 17.30
CA LEU A 206 -19.35 3.24 16.37
C LEU A 206 -20.47 3.98 17.12
N LYS A 207 -21.08 3.35 18.14
CA LYS A 207 -22.13 3.95 18.97
C LYS A 207 -21.65 5.16 19.76
N LYS A 208 -20.37 5.17 20.20
CA LYS A 208 -19.74 6.35 20.84
C LYS A 208 -19.57 7.52 19.87
N ALA A 209 -19.36 7.25 18.58
CA ALA A 209 -19.26 8.29 17.57
C ALA A 209 -20.63 8.86 17.19
N ASN A 210 -21.64 7.99 17.04
CA ASN A 210 -23.02 8.36 16.76
C ASN A 210 -23.98 7.52 17.63
N PRO A 211 -24.45 8.05 18.78
CA PRO A 211 -25.36 7.34 19.68
C PRO A 211 -26.73 7.01 19.11
N ASN A 212 -27.13 7.69 18.04
CA ASN A 212 -28.49 7.58 17.49
C ASN A 212 -28.64 6.50 16.42
N LYS A 213 -27.55 5.77 16.09
CA LYS A 213 -27.55 4.82 14.99
C LYS A 213 -26.90 3.49 15.38
N ASP A 214 -27.51 2.40 14.96
CA ASP A 214 -26.94 1.06 15.02
C ASP A 214 -26.49 0.65 13.60
N TYR A 215 -25.25 0.22 13.47
CA TYR A 215 -24.58 -0.03 12.19
C TYR A 215 -24.44 -1.51 11.85
N ILE A 216 -24.45 -2.36 12.85
CA ILE A 216 -24.28 -3.82 12.69
C ILE A 216 -25.42 -4.52 13.40
N GLU A 217 -26.24 -5.20 12.63
CA GLU A 217 -27.35 -6.02 13.14
C GLU A 217 -26.92 -7.49 13.22
N THR A 218 -27.58 -8.24 14.09
CA THR A 218 -27.46 -9.70 14.14
C THR A 218 -28.82 -10.29 13.79
N ILE A 219 -28.82 -11.19 12.82
CA ILE A 219 -29.99 -11.91 12.35
C ILE A 219 -29.97 -13.34 12.88
#